data_b7bdd54a8b0e82a5bcaf2ab36eb02e43
#
_entry.id   b7bdd54a8b0e82a5bcaf2ab36eb02e43
#
_cell.length_a   1.000
_cell.length_b   1.000
_cell.length_c   1.000
_cell.angle_alpha   90.00
_cell.angle_beta   90.00
_cell.angle_gamma   90.00
#
_symmetry.space_group_name_H-M   'P 1'
#
loop_
_entity.id
_entity.type
_entity.pdbx_description
1 polymer ?
#
loop_
_entity_poly.entity_id
_entity_poly.type
_entity_poly.pdbx_seq_one_letter_code
_entity_poly.pdbx_strand_id
1 'polypeptide(L)'
;MKINILFTSIEGNTRAFIEKLKDYAEAHRPDDTINAKEISEADPFDDETEDYFVFVPTYLDGGNGIDNGVKELMTNALGEYIDYGNNATHCLGVIGSGNRNFNQQFCLTARRYAQQFNVPFLDTYELRGTSRDVERIYQTMLDVLA
;
A
#
# COMPACT_ATOMS: atom_id res chain seq x y z
N MET A 1 17.42 10.61 -2.02
CA MET A 1 15.98 10.96 -1.99
C MET A 1 15.29 10.15 -0.91
N LYS A 2 14.37 10.75 -0.18
CA LYS A 2 13.63 10.09 0.87
C LYS A 2 12.25 9.68 0.36
N ILE A 3 11.92 8.40 0.50
CA ILE A 3 10.64 7.83 0.06
C ILE A 3 9.90 7.35 1.30
N ASN A 4 8.79 8.01 1.63
CA ASN A 4 7.98 7.66 2.80
C ASN A 4 6.83 6.77 2.37
N ILE A 5 6.58 5.71 3.13
CA ILE A 5 5.54 4.72 2.86
C ILE A 5 4.76 4.43 4.13
N LEU A 6 3.44 4.51 4.05
CA LEU A 6 2.54 3.97 5.07
C LEU A 6 1.92 2.68 4.53
N PHE A 7 1.82 1.67 5.37
CA PHE A 7 1.25 0.40 4.94
C PHE A 7 0.63 -0.34 6.12
N THR A 8 -0.17 -1.33 5.79
CA THR A 8 -0.60 -2.35 6.73
C THR A 8 -0.37 -3.72 6.12
N SER A 9 -0.17 -4.73 6.95
CA SER A 9 0.07 -6.09 6.48
C SER A 9 -0.67 -7.07 7.38
N ILE A 10 -1.50 -7.93 6.79
CA ILE A 10 -2.27 -8.91 7.55
C ILE A 10 -1.51 -10.24 7.62
N GLU A 11 -1.03 -10.74 6.50
CA GLU A 11 -0.32 -12.02 6.43
C GLU A 11 1.16 -11.89 6.07
N GLY A 12 1.69 -10.68 6.15
CA GLY A 12 3.10 -10.43 5.90
C GLY A 12 3.47 -10.19 4.44
N ASN A 13 2.54 -10.27 3.51
CA ASN A 13 2.84 -10.07 2.08
C ASN A 13 3.30 -8.65 1.78
N THR A 14 2.62 -7.64 2.32
CA THR A 14 3.02 -6.25 2.12
C THR A 14 4.36 -5.97 2.78
N ARG A 15 4.56 -6.46 3.99
CA ARG A 15 5.83 -6.32 4.69
C ARG A 15 6.98 -6.92 3.88
N ALA A 16 6.76 -8.11 3.29
CA ALA A 16 7.76 -8.75 2.44
C ALA A 16 8.08 -7.91 1.21
N PHE A 17 7.07 -7.29 0.58
CA PHE A 17 7.29 -6.42 -0.57
C PHE A 17 8.10 -5.17 -0.19
N ILE A 18 7.77 -4.56 0.94
CA ILE A 18 8.51 -3.39 1.44
C ILE A 18 9.99 -3.74 1.67
N GLU A 19 10.27 -4.92 2.23
CA GLU A 19 11.66 -5.35 2.41
C GLU A 19 12.38 -5.52 1.07
N LYS A 20 11.69 -6.02 0.05
CA LYS A 20 12.26 -6.11 -1.31
C LYS A 20 12.55 -4.74 -1.89
N LEU A 21 11.70 -3.74 -1.64
CA LEU A 21 11.96 -2.36 -2.06
C LEU A 21 13.22 -1.81 -1.39
N LYS A 22 13.40 -2.08 -0.10
CA LYS A 22 14.58 -1.65 0.64
C LYS A 22 15.84 -2.31 0.10
N ASP A 23 15.78 -3.61 -0.18
CA ASP A 23 16.91 -4.36 -0.76
C ASP A 23 17.28 -3.82 -2.15
N TYR A 24 16.28 -3.51 -2.96
CA TYR A 24 16.48 -2.91 -4.28
C TYR A 24 17.16 -1.55 -4.15
N ALA A 25 16.72 -0.72 -3.23
CA ALA A 25 17.31 0.60 -3.01
C ALA A 25 18.78 0.47 -2.59
N GLU A 26 19.06 -0.44 -1.66
CA GLU A 26 20.43 -0.67 -1.20
C GLU A 26 21.35 -1.09 -2.34
N ALA A 27 20.88 -1.94 -3.25
CA ALA A 27 21.67 -2.45 -4.36
C ALA A 27 21.82 -1.47 -5.52
N HIS A 28 20.78 -0.68 -5.82
CA HIS A 28 20.71 0.11 -7.06
C HIS A 28 20.55 1.62 -6.84
N ARG A 29 20.09 2.03 -5.67
CA ARG A 29 19.81 3.42 -5.35
C ARG A 29 20.32 3.76 -3.95
N PRO A 30 21.63 3.64 -3.70
CA PRO A 30 22.16 3.74 -2.32
C PRO A 30 21.97 5.12 -1.67
N ASP A 31 21.71 6.17 -2.47
CA ASP A 31 21.41 7.50 -1.92
C ASP A 31 19.96 7.69 -1.55
N ASP A 32 19.09 6.74 -1.88
CA ASP A 32 17.68 6.78 -1.49
C ASP A 32 17.47 6.12 -0.13
N THR A 33 16.59 6.69 0.67
CA THR A 33 16.16 6.12 1.95
C THR A 33 14.68 5.79 1.89
N ILE A 34 14.33 4.54 2.14
CA ILE A 34 12.93 4.13 2.26
C ILE A 34 12.55 4.14 3.74
N ASN A 35 11.61 5.01 4.06
CA ASN A 35 11.10 5.18 5.41
C ASN A 35 9.67 4.62 5.45
N ALA A 36 9.53 3.37 5.83
CA ALA A 36 8.25 2.66 5.84
C ALA A 36 7.72 2.52 7.27
N LYS A 37 6.43 2.80 7.43
CA LYS A 37 5.76 2.77 8.72
C LYS A 37 4.53 1.88 8.61
N GLU A 38 4.49 0.82 9.38
CA GLU A 38 3.35 -0.07 9.45
C GLU A 38 2.32 0.48 10.43
N ILE A 39 1.05 0.55 10.00
CA ILE A 39 -0.05 1.05 10.81
C ILE A 39 -0.91 -0.12 11.24
N SER A 40 -1.22 -0.20 12.53
CA SER A 40 -2.10 -1.22 13.09
C SER A 40 -3.14 -0.55 14.00
N GLU A 41 -4.12 -1.34 14.45
CA GLU A 41 -5.15 -0.84 15.37
C GLU A 41 -4.60 -0.36 16.71
N ALA A 42 -3.42 -0.88 17.10
CA ALA A 42 -2.79 -0.50 18.36
C ALA A 42 -2.01 0.81 18.26
N ASP A 43 -1.78 1.33 17.07
CA ASP A 43 -1.00 2.53 16.89
C ASP A 43 -1.81 3.78 17.18
N PRO A 44 -1.23 4.78 17.87
CA PRO A 44 -1.90 6.07 18.04
C PRO A 44 -1.95 6.81 16.71
N PHE A 45 -2.92 7.72 16.58
CA PHE A 45 -2.97 8.61 15.43
C PHE A 45 -1.94 9.71 15.59
N ASP A 46 -1.12 9.88 14.56
CA ASP A 46 -0.11 10.95 14.48
C ASP A 46 -0.33 11.78 13.22
N ASP A 47 0.07 13.06 13.26
CA ASP A 47 0.07 13.90 12.10
C ASP A 47 1.30 13.60 11.23
N GLU A 48 1.07 13.29 9.95
CA GLU A 48 2.15 13.17 8.99
C GLU A 48 2.57 14.57 8.54
N THR A 49 3.87 14.79 8.47
CA THR A 49 4.43 16.09 8.10
C THR A 49 5.14 16.07 6.75
N GLU A 50 5.29 14.89 6.16
CA GLU A 50 5.95 14.70 4.86
C GLU A 50 5.04 13.89 3.95
N ASP A 51 5.19 14.08 2.65
CA ASP A 51 4.43 13.32 1.65
C ASP A 51 4.81 11.85 1.68
N TYR A 52 3.84 10.99 1.44
CA TYR A 52 4.02 9.55 1.50
C TYR A 52 3.18 8.83 0.44
N PHE A 53 3.60 7.62 0.12
CA PHE A 53 2.79 6.64 -0.62
C PHE A 53 2.12 5.71 0.37
N VAL A 54 0.96 5.16 0.00
CA VAL A 54 0.30 4.17 0.82
C VAL A 54 0.19 2.85 0.08
N PHE A 55 0.58 1.76 0.75
CA PHE A 55 0.50 0.40 0.20
C PHE A 55 -0.64 -0.33 0.89
N VAL A 56 -1.63 -0.73 0.12
CA VAL A 56 -2.89 -1.23 0.66
C VAL A 56 -3.18 -2.63 0.14
N PRO A 57 -3.06 -3.66 0.98
CA PRO A 57 -3.44 -5.02 0.60
C PRO A 57 -4.96 -5.18 0.65
N THR A 58 -5.46 -6.15 -0.08
CA THR A 58 -6.85 -6.58 0.00
C THR A 58 -6.90 -8.05 0.38
N TYR A 59 -7.59 -8.36 1.46
CA TYR A 59 -7.87 -9.71 1.89
C TYR A 59 -9.38 -9.88 1.99
N LEU A 60 -9.87 -11.00 1.47
CA LEU A 60 -11.29 -11.33 1.45
C LEU A 60 -11.52 -12.57 2.28
N ASP A 61 -12.69 -12.69 2.91
CA ASP A 61 -13.00 -13.90 3.62
C ASP A 61 -13.23 -15.05 2.63
N GLY A 62 -13.24 -16.26 3.15
CA GLY A 62 -13.25 -17.46 2.34
C GLY A 62 -14.54 -17.80 1.62
N GLY A 63 -15.36 -16.83 1.31
CA GLY A 63 -16.56 -17.04 0.52
C GLY A 63 -16.24 -17.64 -0.83
N ASN A 64 -17.27 -18.13 -1.51
CA ASN A 64 -17.11 -18.83 -2.78
C ASN A 64 -16.87 -17.89 -3.98
N GLY A 65 -16.93 -16.59 -3.76
CA GLY A 65 -16.70 -15.61 -4.82
C GLY A 65 -17.86 -15.44 -5.81
N ILE A 66 -18.97 -16.13 -5.59
CA ILE A 66 -20.10 -16.11 -6.53
C ILE A 66 -21.13 -15.05 -6.12
N ASP A 67 -21.33 -14.88 -4.84
CA ASP A 67 -22.35 -13.99 -4.32
C ASP A 67 -21.83 -13.20 -3.13
N ASN A 68 -22.69 -12.96 -2.16
CA ASN A 68 -22.38 -12.16 -0.98
C ASN A 68 -21.50 -12.86 0.05
N GLY A 69 -20.99 -14.05 -0.25
CA GLY A 69 -20.12 -14.79 0.66
C GLY A 69 -18.73 -14.23 0.79
N VAL A 70 -18.28 -13.42 -0.17
CA VAL A 70 -16.94 -12.82 -0.14
C VAL A 70 -17.00 -11.51 0.62
N LYS A 71 -16.22 -11.42 1.69
CA LYS A 71 -16.13 -10.22 2.52
C LYS A 71 -14.70 -9.75 2.61
N GLU A 72 -14.54 -8.44 2.68
CA GLU A 72 -13.24 -7.83 2.87
C GLU A 72 -12.82 -7.96 4.33
N LEU A 73 -11.64 -8.53 4.56
CA LEU A 73 -11.12 -8.77 5.91
C LEU A 73 -10.27 -7.64 6.47
N MET A 74 -10.03 -6.59 5.69
CA MET A 74 -9.17 -5.49 6.12
C MET A 74 -9.75 -4.78 7.33
N THR A 75 -8.88 -4.48 8.30
CA THR A 75 -9.20 -3.54 9.36
C THR A 75 -9.23 -2.14 8.78
N ASN A 76 -9.93 -1.23 9.45
CA ASN A 76 -10.00 0.16 9.02
C ASN A 76 -8.84 1.02 9.54
N ALA A 77 -7.88 0.42 10.26
CA ALA A 77 -6.83 1.17 10.94
C ALA A 77 -6.04 2.08 10.02
N LEU A 78 -5.62 1.58 8.87
CA LEU A 78 -4.86 2.38 7.90
C LEU A 78 -5.71 3.51 7.33
N GLY A 79 -6.94 3.22 6.94
CA GLY A 79 -7.86 4.23 6.42
C GLY A 79 -8.18 5.32 7.44
N GLU A 80 -8.41 4.93 8.68
CA GLU A 80 -8.65 5.87 9.77
C GLU A 80 -7.42 6.75 10.04
N TYR A 81 -6.23 6.17 9.95
CA TYR A 81 -4.98 6.91 10.10
C TYR A 81 -4.82 7.97 9.01
N ILE A 82 -5.09 7.60 7.76
CA ILE A 82 -5.02 8.55 6.63
C ILE A 82 -6.05 9.67 6.79
N ASP A 83 -7.24 9.32 7.27
CA ASP A 83 -8.32 10.30 7.45
C ASP A 83 -8.09 11.22 8.66
N TYR A 84 -7.17 10.90 9.55
CA TYR A 84 -6.88 11.68 10.73
C TYR A 84 -6.21 13.01 10.37
N GLY A 85 -6.71 14.13 10.92
CA GLY A 85 -6.12 15.44 10.71
C GLY A 85 -5.98 15.78 9.24
N ASN A 86 -4.79 16.19 8.84
CA ASN A 86 -4.45 16.55 7.47
C ASN A 86 -3.64 15.46 6.74
N ASN A 87 -3.60 14.24 7.27
CA ASN A 87 -2.76 13.17 6.72
C ASN A 87 -3.06 12.89 5.25
N ALA A 88 -4.33 12.93 4.85
CA ALA A 88 -4.72 12.66 3.46
C ALA A 88 -4.11 13.66 2.47
N THR A 89 -3.82 14.88 2.90
CA THR A 89 -3.23 15.91 2.02
C THR A 89 -1.78 15.59 1.65
N HIS A 90 -1.12 14.72 2.40
CA HIS A 90 0.26 14.30 2.14
C HIS A 90 0.33 13.00 1.33
N CYS A 91 -0.81 12.36 1.05
CA CYS A 91 -0.82 11.11 0.30
C CYS A 91 -0.56 11.37 -1.18
N LEU A 92 0.54 10.84 -1.68
CA LEU A 92 0.93 11.00 -3.09
C LEU A 92 0.21 10.03 -4.01
N GLY A 93 -0.24 8.91 -3.49
CA GLY A 93 -0.94 7.92 -4.27
C GLY A 93 -1.00 6.57 -3.57
N VAL A 94 -1.77 5.66 -4.16
CA VAL A 94 -2.06 4.34 -3.62
C VAL A 94 -1.46 3.26 -4.51
N ILE A 95 -0.76 2.32 -3.89
CA ILE A 95 -0.28 1.12 -4.54
C ILE A 95 -1.02 -0.06 -3.90
N GLY A 96 -1.71 -0.84 -4.72
CA GLY A 96 -2.56 -1.90 -4.24
C GLY A 96 -1.96 -3.28 -4.41
N SER A 97 -2.34 -4.19 -3.54
CA SER A 97 -2.01 -5.60 -3.71
C SER A 97 -3.20 -6.47 -3.36
N GLY A 98 -3.15 -7.71 -3.77
CA GLY A 98 -4.20 -8.67 -3.53
C GLY A 98 -3.88 -10.00 -4.18
N ASN A 99 -4.88 -10.86 -4.25
CA ASN A 99 -4.79 -12.15 -4.89
C ASN A 99 -5.66 -12.14 -6.15
N ARG A 100 -5.06 -12.34 -7.32
CA ARG A 100 -5.79 -12.30 -8.60
C ARG A 100 -6.82 -13.41 -8.73
N ASN A 101 -6.75 -14.44 -7.88
CA ASN A 101 -7.79 -15.47 -7.85
C ASN A 101 -9.17 -14.91 -7.49
N PHE A 102 -9.24 -13.72 -6.91
CA PHE A 102 -10.50 -13.05 -6.62
C PHE A 102 -10.99 -12.15 -7.75
N ASN A 103 -10.29 -12.10 -8.88
CA ASN A 103 -10.73 -11.38 -10.09
C ASN A 103 -11.15 -9.93 -9.81
N GLN A 104 -12.45 -9.65 -9.83
CA GLN A 104 -13.01 -8.30 -9.70
C GLN A 104 -12.70 -7.64 -8.36
N GLN A 105 -12.42 -8.43 -7.34
CA GLN A 105 -12.07 -7.91 -6.02
C GLN A 105 -10.56 -7.64 -5.88
N PHE A 106 -9.77 -7.93 -6.91
CA PHE A 106 -8.34 -7.67 -6.88
C PHE A 106 -8.09 -6.19 -6.62
N CYS A 107 -7.32 -5.91 -5.57
CA CYS A 107 -6.98 -4.56 -5.13
C CYS A 107 -8.19 -3.69 -4.77
N LEU A 108 -9.29 -4.30 -4.34
CA LEU A 108 -10.52 -3.58 -4.00
C LEU A 108 -10.30 -2.50 -2.95
N THR A 109 -9.62 -2.82 -1.86
CA THR A 109 -9.39 -1.86 -0.76
C THR A 109 -8.57 -0.68 -1.23
N ALA A 110 -7.53 -0.93 -2.02
CA ALA A 110 -6.69 0.13 -2.58
C ALA A 110 -7.48 1.07 -3.49
N ARG A 111 -8.36 0.52 -4.32
CA ARG A 111 -9.22 1.33 -5.20
C ARG A 111 -10.17 2.20 -4.38
N ARG A 112 -10.73 1.66 -3.30
CA ARG A 112 -11.61 2.41 -2.39
C ARG A 112 -10.86 3.56 -1.73
N TYR A 113 -9.61 3.34 -1.32
CA TYR A 113 -8.79 4.39 -0.73
C TYR A 113 -8.49 5.50 -1.73
N ALA A 114 -8.11 5.15 -2.95
CA ALA A 114 -7.84 6.14 -3.99
C ALA A 114 -9.06 7.03 -4.24
N GLN A 115 -10.24 6.43 -4.27
CA GLN A 115 -11.48 7.16 -4.48
C GLN A 115 -11.85 8.01 -3.26
N GLN A 116 -11.77 7.42 -2.05
CA GLN A 116 -12.14 8.09 -0.81
C GLN A 116 -11.28 9.32 -0.54
N PHE A 117 -9.98 9.22 -0.75
CA PHE A 117 -9.04 10.29 -0.47
C PHE A 117 -8.72 11.15 -1.68
N ASN A 118 -9.30 10.84 -2.82
CA ASN A 118 -9.11 11.58 -4.08
C ASN A 118 -7.64 11.68 -4.46
N VAL A 119 -6.96 10.55 -4.46
CA VAL A 119 -5.54 10.43 -4.82
C VAL A 119 -5.38 9.41 -5.94
N PRO A 120 -4.28 9.48 -6.72
CA PRO A 120 -4.11 8.55 -7.84
C PRO A 120 -3.89 7.11 -7.37
N PHE A 121 -4.46 6.18 -8.14
CA PHE A 121 -4.20 4.76 -8.03
C PHE A 121 -3.01 4.46 -8.94
N LEU A 122 -1.84 4.23 -8.36
CA LEU A 122 -0.59 4.27 -9.12
C LEU A 122 -0.22 2.93 -9.76
N ASP A 123 -0.32 1.84 -9.03
CA ASP A 123 0.12 0.53 -9.51
C ASP A 123 -0.42 -0.58 -8.61
N THR A 124 -0.19 -1.82 -9.04
CA THR A 124 -0.59 -3.02 -8.30
C THR A 124 0.48 -4.09 -8.36
N TYR A 125 0.44 -5.00 -7.41
CA TYR A 125 1.19 -6.25 -7.48
C TYR A 125 0.39 -7.34 -6.80
N GLU A 126 0.73 -8.61 -7.10
CA GLU A 126 0.04 -9.76 -6.55
C GLU A 126 0.87 -10.37 -5.42
N LEU A 127 0.22 -10.69 -4.30
CA LEU A 127 0.81 -11.36 -3.14
C LEU A 127 2.06 -10.63 -2.64
N ARG A 128 3.23 -11.25 -2.72
CA ARG A 128 4.51 -10.67 -2.29
C ARG A 128 5.24 -9.92 -3.39
N GLY A 129 4.68 -9.94 -4.60
CA GLY A 129 5.30 -9.33 -5.76
C GLY A 129 6.50 -10.11 -6.28
N THR A 130 6.94 -9.75 -7.47
CA THR A 130 8.14 -10.29 -8.11
C THR A 130 9.22 -9.23 -8.16
N SER A 131 10.44 -9.61 -8.57
CA SER A 131 11.51 -8.62 -8.76
C SER A 131 11.16 -7.58 -9.83
N ARG A 132 10.37 -7.96 -10.83
CA ARG A 132 9.88 -7.01 -11.85
C ARG A 132 8.89 -6.03 -11.27
N ASP A 133 8.02 -6.48 -10.37
CA ASP A 133 7.09 -5.61 -9.66
C ASP A 133 7.84 -4.59 -8.82
N VAL A 134 8.88 -5.03 -8.11
CA VAL A 134 9.72 -4.15 -7.29
C VAL A 134 10.32 -3.03 -8.13
N GLU A 135 10.96 -3.39 -9.23
CA GLU A 135 11.61 -2.43 -10.14
C GLU A 135 10.59 -1.45 -10.72
N ARG A 136 9.47 -1.95 -11.22
CA ARG A 136 8.41 -1.13 -11.82
C ARG A 136 7.82 -0.15 -10.80
N ILE A 137 7.46 -0.64 -9.62
CA ILE A 137 6.82 0.19 -8.60
C ILE A 137 7.80 1.20 -8.03
N TYR A 138 9.06 0.82 -7.87
CA TYR A 138 10.09 1.78 -7.45
C TYR A 138 10.19 2.93 -8.44
N GLN A 139 10.23 2.62 -9.74
CA GLN A 139 10.29 3.65 -10.78
C GLN A 139 9.04 4.52 -10.79
N THR A 140 7.87 3.93 -10.58
CA THR A 140 6.61 4.67 -10.46
C THR A 140 6.68 5.71 -9.34
N MET A 141 7.20 5.32 -8.18
CA MET A 141 7.35 6.25 -7.06
C MET A 141 8.35 7.37 -7.39
N LEU A 142 9.47 7.04 -8.04
CA LEU A 142 10.44 8.06 -8.44
C LEU A 142 9.83 9.06 -9.42
N ASP A 143 9.03 8.60 -10.37
CA ASP A 143 8.37 9.46 -11.35
C ASP A 143 7.41 10.44 -10.69
N VAL A 144 6.69 10.01 -9.66
CA VAL A 144 5.79 10.88 -8.89
C VAL A 144 6.58 11.93 -8.11
N LEU A 145 7.73 11.55 -7.56
CA LEU A 145 8.56 12.45 -6.76
C LEU A 145 9.42 13.42 -7.60
N ALA A 146 9.52 13.16 -8.88
CA ALA A 146 10.35 13.97 -9.77
C ALA A 146 9.80 15.39 -9.98
#